data_8af483b5a98dbb5b325961fcf1b80235
#
_entry.id   8af483b5a98dbb5b325961fcf1b80235
#
_cell.length_a   1.000
_cell.length_b   1.000
_cell.length_c   1.000
_cell.angle_alpha   90.00
_cell.angle_beta   90.00
_cell.angle_gamma   90.00
#
_symmetry.space_group_name_H-M   'P 1'
#
loop_
_entity.id
_entity.type
_entity.pdbx_description
1 polymer ?
#
loop_
_entity_poly.entity_id
_entity_poly.type
_entity_poly.pdbx_seq_one_letter_code
_entity_poly.pdbx_strand_id
1 'polypeptide(L)'
;MITFGRARQIAVDTIGPTWVPDDCGEYVVADYGFEDDRAWCLVDGGRRLVIDGDYSCQLIGRGSTLVDKKTGEVSSLNYLEDPERFNAMIEIGHHPPEDFVGQK
;
A
#
# COMPACT_ATOMS: atom_id res chain seq x y z
N MET A 1 9.51 14.25 -10.93
CA MET A 1 9.30 13.17 -9.96
C MET A 1 7.83 12.99 -9.68
N ILE A 2 7.39 11.75 -9.55
CA ILE A 2 5.98 11.42 -9.34
C ILE A 2 5.61 11.71 -7.88
N THR A 3 4.47 12.38 -7.67
CA THR A 3 3.99 12.66 -6.31
C THR A 3 3.33 11.43 -5.70
N PHE A 4 3.13 11.44 -4.39
CA PHE A 4 2.44 10.36 -3.71
C PHE A 4 1.01 10.19 -4.25
N GLY A 5 0.30 11.30 -4.47
CA GLY A 5 -1.06 11.22 -5.01
C GLY A 5 -1.08 10.59 -6.39
N ARG A 6 -0.09 10.94 -7.22
CA ARG A 6 0.01 10.32 -8.55
C ARG A 6 0.34 8.84 -8.45
N ALA A 7 1.21 8.48 -7.50
CA ALA A 7 1.54 7.06 -7.30
C ALA A 7 0.31 6.25 -6.91
N ARG A 8 -0.54 6.81 -6.05
CA ARG A 8 -1.80 6.15 -5.68
C ARG A 8 -2.68 5.92 -6.91
N GLN A 9 -2.79 6.93 -7.76
CA GLN A 9 -3.59 6.83 -8.98
C GLN A 9 -3.02 5.79 -9.94
N ILE A 10 -1.69 5.76 -10.07
CA ILE A 10 -1.04 4.76 -10.92
C ILE A 10 -1.36 3.35 -10.43
N ALA A 11 -1.32 3.12 -9.12
CA ALA A 11 -1.65 1.81 -8.58
C ALA A 11 -3.10 1.45 -8.84
N VAL A 12 -4.02 2.38 -8.68
CA VAL A 12 -5.44 2.13 -8.98
C VAL A 12 -5.61 1.77 -10.45
N ASP A 13 -4.93 2.48 -11.34
CA ASP A 13 -5.06 2.25 -12.77
C ASP A 13 -4.39 0.95 -13.21
N THR A 14 -3.36 0.52 -12.50
CA THR A 14 -2.57 -0.66 -12.89
C THR A 14 -3.11 -1.93 -12.24
N ILE A 15 -3.38 -1.88 -10.95
CA ILE A 15 -3.80 -3.06 -10.18
C ILE A 15 -5.32 -3.22 -10.19
N GLY A 16 -6.03 -2.10 -10.12
CA GLY A 16 -7.48 -2.13 -10.04
C GLY A 16 -8.15 -2.99 -11.11
N PRO A 17 -7.78 -2.84 -12.39
CA PRO A 17 -8.42 -3.65 -13.44
C PRO A 17 -8.20 -5.14 -13.32
N THR A 18 -7.14 -5.57 -12.64
CA THR A 18 -6.85 -6.99 -12.44
C THR A 18 -7.40 -7.51 -11.13
N TRP A 19 -7.88 -6.63 -10.27
CA TRP A 19 -8.38 -7.01 -8.96
C TRP A 19 -9.75 -7.64 -9.09
N VAL A 20 -9.93 -8.79 -8.46
CA VAL A 20 -11.22 -9.48 -8.46
C VAL A 20 -11.86 -9.22 -7.09
N PRO A 21 -12.91 -8.39 -7.04
CA PRO A 21 -13.57 -8.11 -5.76
C PRO A 21 -14.18 -9.37 -5.19
N ASP A 22 -14.06 -9.53 -3.89
CA ASP A 22 -14.65 -10.64 -3.18
C ASP A 22 -15.26 -10.11 -1.88
N ASP A 23 -15.37 -10.95 -0.86
CA ASP A 23 -15.94 -10.52 0.41
C ASP A 23 -15.12 -9.40 1.06
N CYS A 24 -13.88 -9.23 0.65
CA CYS A 24 -13.01 -8.19 1.19
C CYS A 24 -13.12 -6.86 0.46
N GLY A 25 -13.88 -6.81 -0.62
CA GLY A 25 -14.21 -5.57 -1.31
C GLY A 25 -13.28 -5.25 -2.47
N GLU A 26 -13.55 -4.09 -3.07
CA GLU A 26 -12.76 -3.62 -4.21
C GLU A 26 -11.37 -3.15 -3.77
N TYR A 27 -10.48 -3.02 -4.76
CA TYR A 27 -9.12 -2.53 -4.51
C TYR A 27 -9.14 -1.05 -4.15
N VAL A 28 -8.49 -0.71 -3.05
CA VAL A 28 -8.34 0.68 -2.63
C VAL A 28 -6.91 0.92 -2.16
N VAL A 29 -6.48 2.19 -2.19
CA VAL A 29 -5.18 2.61 -1.71
C VAL A 29 -5.40 3.65 -0.62
N ALA A 30 -4.78 3.46 0.53
CA ALA A 30 -4.90 4.39 1.64
C ALA A 30 -4.28 5.74 1.30
N ASP A 31 -4.67 6.77 2.03
CA ASP A 31 -4.13 8.11 1.85
C ASP A 31 -2.86 8.36 2.65
N TYR A 32 -2.25 7.30 3.15
CA TYR A 32 -0.95 7.35 3.82
C TYR A 32 -0.12 6.16 3.31
N GLY A 33 1.16 6.19 3.60
CA GLY A 33 2.05 5.12 3.20
C GLY A 33 3.46 5.39 3.67
N PHE A 34 4.43 4.93 2.90
CA PHE A 34 5.84 5.06 3.27
C PHE A 34 6.64 5.40 2.01
N GLU A 35 7.86 5.85 2.22
CA GLU A 35 8.73 6.19 1.09
C GLU A 35 10.19 5.99 1.42
N ASP A 36 10.97 5.74 0.38
CA ASP A 36 12.41 5.92 0.44
C ASP A 36 12.80 6.83 -0.73
N ASP A 37 14.10 6.95 -1.01
CA ASP A 37 14.54 7.87 -2.06
C ASP A 37 14.21 7.36 -3.46
N ARG A 38 13.79 6.11 -3.62
CA ARG A 38 13.52 5.53 -4.93
C ARG A 38 12.05 5.30 -5.22
N ALA A 39 11.24 5.06 -4.19
CA ALA A 39 9.87 4.61 -4.44
C ALA A 39 8.91 5.05 -3.35
N TRP A 40 7.64 5.10 -3.72
CA TRP A 40 6.53 5.20 -2.79
C TRP A 40 6.07 3.79 -2.43
N CYS A 41 5.89 3.53 -1.15
CA CYS A 41 5.40 2.24 -0.67
C CYS A 41 3.96 2.43 -0.21
N LEU A 42 3.02 1.82 -0.91
CA LEU A 42 1.61 2.09 -0.70
C LEU A 42 1.00 1.11 0.30
N VAL A 43 -0.03 1.57 1.00
CA VAL A 43 -0.87 0.71 1.83
C VAL A 43 -2.14 0.46 1.00
N ASP A 44 -2.28 -0.75 0.48
CA ASP A 44 -3.33 -1.05 -0.48
C ASP A 44 -3.86 -2.47 -0.30
N GLY A 45 -4.98 -2.73 -0.93
CA GLY A 45 -5.61 -4.05 -0.89
C GLY A 45 -7.12 -3.93 -0.95
N GLY A 46 -7.82 -4.94 -0.46
CA GLY A 46 -9.28 -4.92 -0.41
C GLY A 46 -9.76 -3.87 0.58
N ARG A 47 -10.93 -3.31 0.29
CA ARG A 47 -11.47 -2.22 1.10
C ARG A 47 -11.59 -2.57 2.57
N ARG A 48 -12.00 -3.79 2.89
CA ARG A 48 -12.18 -4.18 4.30
C ARG A 48 -10.86 -4.22 5.05
N LEU A 49 -9.78 -4.59 4.37
CA LEU A 49 -8.46 -4.58 5.00
C LEU A 49 -7.99 -3.14 5.21
N VAL A 50 -8.05 -2.33 4.15
CA VAL A 50 -7.44 -1.01 4.16
C VAL A 50 -8.25 0.00 4.98
N ILE A 51 -9.56 -0.02 4.82
CA ILE A 51 -10.45 0.96 5.46
C ILE A 51 -10.93 0.47 6.82
N ASP A 52 -11.33 -0.79 6.90
CA ASP A 52 -11.97 -1.32 8.11
C ASP A 52 -10.99 -2.01 9.05
N GLY A 53 -9.74 -2.22 8.61
CA GLY A 53 -8.74 -2.88 9.43
C GLY A 53 -8.99 -4.37 9.64
N ASP A 54 -9.69 -5.01 8.73
CA ASP A 54 -10.04 -6.42 8.83
C ASP A 54 -8.87 -7.27 8.32
N TYR A 55 -8.00 -7.68 9.21
CA TYR A 55 -6.78 -8.40 8.83
C TYR A 55 -7.05 -9.80 8.30
N SER A 56 -8.28 -10.31 8.45
CA SER A 56 -8.62 -11.58 7.80
C SER A 56 -8.62 -11.45 6.28
N CYS A 57 -8.67 -10.23 5.78
CA CYS A 57 -8.62 -9.96 4.34
C CYS A 57 -7.21 -9.75 3.82
N GLN A 58 -6.20 -9.89 4.66
CA GLN A 58 -4.82 -9.72 4.23
C GLN A 58 -4.39 -10.92 3.39
N LEU A 59 -3.82 -10.63 2.21
CA LEU A 59 -3.37 -11.69 1.32
C LEU A 59 -1.96 -12.12 1.71
N ILE A 60 -1.85 -13.35 2.18
CA ILE A 60 -0.56 -13.90 2.59
C ILE A 60 0.31 -14.09 1.35
N GLY A 61 1.55 -13.63 1.43
CA GLY A 61 2.48 -13.74 0.31
C GLY A 61 2.44 -12.59 -0.66
N ARG A 62 1.44 -11.72 -0.56
CA ARG A 62 1.41 -10.53 -1.39
C ARG A 62 2.36 -9.49 -0.80
N GLY A 63 3.32 -9.05 -1.60
CA GLY A 63 4.26 -8.04 -1.13
C GLY A 63 3.64 -6.65 -1.07
N SER A 64 4.41 -5.72 -0.54
CA SER A 64 4.01 -4.32 -0.54
C SER A 64 4.11 -3.76 -1.96
N THR A 65 3.18 -2.87 -2.30
CA THR A 65 3.15 -2.24 -3.63
C THR A 65 4.09 -1.04 -3.63
N LEU A 66 5.04 -1.06 -4.55
CA LEU A 66 5.98 0.04 -4.72
C LEU A 66 5.72 0.72 -6.06
N VAL A 67 5.82 2.06 -6.08
CA VAL A 67 5.74 2.84 -7.31
C VAL A 67 7.00 3.67 -7.42
N ASP A 68 7.78 3.42 -8.49
CA ASP A 68 9.05 4.11 -8.71
C ASP A 68 8.82 5.61 -8.87
N LYS A 69 9.58 6.41 -8.12
CA LYS A 69 9.39 7.86 -8.10
C LYS A 69 9.75 8.53 -9.41
N LYS A 70 10.59 7.91 -10.21
CA LYS A 70 11.01 8.49 -11.49
C LYS A 70 10.17 7.99 -12.66
N THR A 71 9.89 6.70 -12.69
CA THR A 71 9.26 6.09 -13.85
C THR A 71 7.78 5.78 -13.67
N GLY A 72 7.33 5.67 -12.41
CA GLY A 72 5.96 5.25 -12.14
C GLY A 72 5.76 3.74 -12.24
N GLU A 73 6.85 2.99 -12.41
CA GLU A 73 6.73 1.54 -12.51
C GLU A 73 6.20 0.95 -11.21
N VAL A 74 5.21 0.06 -11.35
CA VAL A 74 4.60 -0.61 -10.21
C VAL A 74 5.27 -1.96 -10.01
N SER A 75 5.68 -2.24 -8.78
CA SER A 75 6.31 -3.52 -8.45
C SER A 75 5.85 -3.95 -7.07
N SER A 76 6.28 -5.13 -6.67
CA SER A 76 5.91 -5.71 -5.39
C SER A 76 7.18 -6.21 -4.71
N LEU A 77 7.27 -5.97 -3.41
CA LEU A 77 8.44 -6.39 -2.64
C LEU A 77 7.98 -6.86 -1.27
N ASN A 78 8.39 -8.07 -0.89
CA ASN A 78 8.09 -8.61 0.43
C ASN A 78 9.08 -8.09 1.45
N TYR A 79 8.61 -7.88 2.68
CA TYR A 79 9.47 -7.43 3.77
C TYR A 79 10.68 -8.34 3.94
N LEU A 80 10.48 -9.65 3.83
CA LEU A 80 11.57 -10.61 4.05
C LEU A 80 12.63 -10.55 2.97
N GLU A 81 12.31 -10.00 1.81
CA GLU A 81 13.28 -9.88 0.72
C GLU A 81 14.28 -8.76 0.96
N ASP A 82 13.86 -7.71 1.65
CA ASP A 82 14.73 -6.56 1.93
C ASP A 82 14.26 -5.84 3.19
N PRO A 83 14.45 -6.48 4.36
CA PRO A 83 13.96 -5.86 5.60
C PRO A 83 14.63 -4.54 5.92
N GLU A 84 15.90 -4.38 5.55
CA GLU A 84 16.59 -3.12 5.83
C GLU A 84 15.97 -1.95 5.08
N ARG A 85 15.57 -2.19 3.83
CA ARG A 85 14.92 -1.16 3.04
C ARG A 85 13.61 -0.69 3.67
N PHE A 86 12.78 -1.66 4.08
CA PHE A 86 11.50 -1.33 4.70
C PHE A 86 11.69 -0.60 6.03
N ASN A 87 12.65 -1.05 6.83
CA ASN A 87 12.88 -0.43 8.14
C ASN A 87 13.41 0.99 8.02
N ALA A 88 14.02 1.33 6.89
CA ALA A 88 14.55 2.68 6.67
C ALA A 88 13.52 3.62 6.05
N MET A 89 12.37 3.12 5.63
CA MET A 89 11.36 3.96 5.01
C MET A 89 10.74 4.94 5.99
N ILE A 90 10.35 6.10 5.48
CA ILE A 90 9.73 7.15 6.27
C ILE A 90 8.24 7.13 6.02
N GLU A 91 7.48 7.24 7.09
CA GLU A 91 6.03 7.29 7.01
C GLU A 91 5.57 8.64 6.45
N ILE A 92 4.57 8.61 5.58
CA ILE A 92 4.03 9.81 4.96
C ILE A 92 2.51 9.77 4.99
N GLY A 93 1.90 10.95 4.88
CA GLY A 93 0.46 11.06 4.85
C GLY A 93 -0.14 10.97 6.23
N HIS A 94 -1.43 10.76 6.27
CA HIS A 94 -2.18 10.76 7.52
C HIS A 94 -2.37 9.33 8.01
N HIS A 95 -1.64 8.99 9.05
CA HIS A 95 -1.75 7.66 9.62
C HIS A 95 -3.06 7.52 10.39
N PRO A 96 -3.69 6.36 10.38
CA PRO A 96 -4.91 6.17 11.18
C PRO A 96 -4.67 6.46 12.65
N PRO A 97 -5.71 6.94 13.35
CA PRO A 97 -5.58 7.19 14.79
C PRO A 97 -5.20 5.93 15.53
N GLU A 98 -4.54 6.11 16.65
CA GLU A 98 -4.11 4.99 17.44
C GLU A 98 -5.26 4.15 17.97
N ASP A 99 -6.34 4.79 18.33
CA ASP A 99 -7.50 4.06 18.80
C ASP A 99 -8.05 3.14 17.72
N PHE A 100 -7.90 3.52 16.46
CA PHE A 100 -8.28 2.65 15.37
C PHE A 100 -7.45 1.36 15.40
N VAL A 101 -6.16 1.49 15.63
CA VAL A 101 -5.27 0.35 15.67
C VAL A 101 -5.43 -0.41 16.99
N GLY A 102 -5.62 0.30 18.08
CA GLY A 102 -5.64 -0.30 19.39
C GLY A 102 -6.93 -0.96 19.80
N GLN A 103 -7.90 -0.91 18.95
CA GLN A 103 -9.21 -1.42 19.31
C GLN A 103 -9.34 -2.90 19.29
N LYS A 104 -8.35 -3.55 18.89
CA LYS A 104 -8.44 -4.96 18.78
C LYS A 104 -8.48 -5.67 20.02
#